data_0dfb8c586c2760a920d572850db8054a
#
_entry.id   0dfb8c586c2760a920d572850db8054a
#
_cell.length_a   1.000
_cell.length_b   1.000
_cell.length_c   1.000
_cell.angle_alpha   90.00
_cell.angle_beta   90.00
_cell.angle_gamma   90.00
#
_symmetry.space_group_name_H-M   'P 1'
#
loop_
_entity.id
_entity.type
_entity.pdbx_description
1 polymer ?
#
loop_
_entity_poly.entity_id
_entity_poly.type
_entity_poly.pdbx_seq_one_letter_code
_entity_poly.pdbx_strand_id
1 'polypeptide(L)'
;MNNSLHYKGYYGSIEASIEDNCLFGKLQFIRALVNYEGQTVAQLEAAFREAVDDYLETCQQLKQAPEVPCKGSFNVRVGHDLHLAAALSATRQNVTLNELTRQALSEYLQRRA
;
A
#
# COMPACT_ATOMS: atom_id res chain seq x y z
N MET A 1 9.00 0.17 -13.96
CA MET A 1 8.11 1.30 -14.22
C MET A 1 6.86 1.19 -13.36
N ASN A 2 6.46 2.28 -12.77
CA ASN A 2 5.42 2.28 -11.76
C ASN A 2 4.09 2.73 -12.37
N ASN A 3 3.14 1.79 -12.50
CA ASN A 3 1.82 2.09 -13.02
C ASN A 3 0.84 2.33 -11.88
N SER A 4 1.16 3.29 -11.03
CA SER A 4 0.26 3.67 -9.95
C SER A 4 0.13 5.18 -9.89
N LEU A 5 -1.01 5.61 -9.38
CA LEU A 5 -1.29 7.02 -9.15
C LEU A 5 -0.92 7.35 -7.71
N HIS A 6 -0.51 8.58 -7.48
CA HIS A 6 -0.10 9.01 -6.15
C HIS A 6 -0.54 10.45 -5.91
N TYR A 7 -1.18 10.70 -4.77
CA TYR A 7 -1.69 12.01 -4.41
C TYR A 7 -1.96 12.07 -2.91
N LYS A 8 -1.41 13.07 -2.24
CA LYS A 8 -1.62 13.31 -0.80
C LYS A 8 -1.35 12.09 0.08
N GLY A 9 -0.34 11.30 -0.29
CA GLY A 9 0.03 10.11 0.46
C GLY A 9 -0.80 8.87 0.13
N TYR A 10 -1.74 8.96 -0.80
CA TYR A 10 -2.57 7.84 -1.24
C TYR A 10 -2.12 7.33 -2.59
N TYR A 11 -2.31 6.05 -2.80
CA TYR A 11 -1.91 5.37 -4.02
C TYR A 11 -3.13 4.75 -4.66
N GLY A 12 -3.16 4.75 -5.98
CA GLY A 12 -4.28 4.20 -6.71
C GLY A 12 -3.82 3.29 -7.83
N SER A 13 -4.64 2.27 -8.13
CA SER A 13 -4.37 1.34 -9.22
C SER A 13 -4.85 1.90 -10.55
N ILE A 14 -4.32 1.33 -11.62
CA ILE A 14 -4.72 1.62 -12.99
C ILE A 14 -5.05 0.29 -13.66
N GLU A 15 -6.30 0.11 -14.06
CA GLU A 15 -6.77 -1.10 -14.72
C GLU A 15 -7.62 -0.72 -15.91
N ALA A 16 -7.74 -1.62 -16.86
CA ALA A 16 -8.53 -1.40 -18.08
C ALA A 16 -9.65 -2.41 -18.15
N SER A 17 -10.85 -1.94 -18.54
CA SER A 17 -11.96 -2.79 -18.83
C SER A 17 -12.22 -2.75 -20.34
N ILE A 18 -12.00 -3.88 -21.00
CA ILE A 18 -12.26 -3.98 -22.44
C ILE A 18 -13.76 -3.92 -22.71
N GLU A 19 -14.55 -4.59 -21.86
CA GLU A 19 -16.01 -4.62 -22.02
C GLU A 19 -16.63 -3.24 -21.93
N ASP A 20 -16.19 -2.44 -20.95
CA ASP A 20 -16.75 -1.11 -20.72
C ASP A 20 -15.98 -0.02 -21.46
N ASN A 21 -14.89 -0.39 -22.11
CA ASN A 21 -14.03 0.52 -22.85
C ASN A 21 -13.62 1.74 -22.00
N CYS A 22 -13.13 1.45 -20.80
CA CYS A 22 -12.71 2.50 -19.88
C CYS A 22 -11.53 2.05 -19.03
N LEU A 23 -10.90 3.02 -18.39
CA LEU A 23 -9.89 2.79 -17.37
C LEU A 23 -10.53 2.97 -16.00
N PHE A 24 -10.10 2.20 -15.04
CA PHE A 24 -10.62 2.29 -13.69
C PHE A 24 -9.55 1.94 -12.66
N GLY A 25 -9.84 2.19 -11.40
CA GLY A 25 -8.94 1.85 -10.32
C GLY A 25 -9.58 2.05 -8.96
N LYS A 26 -8.80 1.79 -7.94
CA LYS A 26 -9.24 1.97 -6.56
C LYS A 26 -8.05 2.41 -5.70
N LEU A 27 -8.34 3.07 -4.60
CA LEU A 27 -7.31 3.39 -3.62
C LEU A 27 -6.76 2.10 -3.02
N GLN A 28 -5.43 2.02 -2.94
CA GLN A 28 -4.74 0.84 -2.45
C GLN A 28 -4.30 1.00 -1.01
N PHE A 29 -4.11 -0.13 -0.32
CA PHE A 29 -3.52 -0.18 1.03
C PHE A 29 -4.36 0.47 2.13
N ILE A 30 -5.66 0.63 1.88
CA ILE A 30 -6.65 1.04 2.89
C ILE A 30 -7.85 0.09 2.78
N ARG A 31 -8.68 0.07 3.83
CA ARG A 31 -9.86 -0.81 3.86
C ARG A 31 -11.05 -0.20 3.12
N ALA A 32 -11.17 1.13 3.16
CA ALA A 32 -12.28 1.80 2.51
C ALA A 32 -12.25 1.52 1.01
N LEU A 33 -13.42 1.26 0.45
CA LEU A 33 -13.54 1.01 -0.98
C LEU A 33 -13.80 2.34 -1.68
N VAL A 34 -12.79 2.86 -2.34
CA VAL A 34 -12.86 4.12 -3.08
C VAL A 34 -12.43 3.84 -4.51
N ASN A 35 -13.38 3.93 -5.43
CA ASN A 35 -13.18 3.65 -6.85
C ASN A 35 -13.22 4.93 -7.67
N TYR A 36 -12.65 4.87 -8.84
CA TYR A 36 -12.67 5.97 -9.81
C TYR A 36 -12.51 5.40 -11.20
N GLU A 37 -12.91 6.15 -12.22
CA GLU A 37 -12.81 5.71 -13.60
C GLU A 37 -12.63 6.90 -14.55
N GLY A 38 -12.20 6.61 -15.77
CA GLY A 38 -12.02 7.61 -16.82
C GLY A 38 -11.83 6.95 -18.17
N GLN A 39 -11.98 7.74 -19.24
CA GLN A 39 -11.82 7.25 -20.60
C GLN A 39 -10.35 7.34 -21.05
N THR A 40 -9.59 8.25 -20.49
CA THR A 40 -8.18 8.45 -20.79
C THR A 40 -7.37 8.42 -19.50
N VAL A 41 -6.05 8.29 -19.63
CA VAL A 41 -5.17 8.33 -18.47
C VAL A 41 -5.32 9.66 -17.72
N ALA A 42 -5.42 10.78 -18.46
CA ALA A 42 -5.59 12.08 -17.82
C ALA A 42 -6.90 12.16 -17.04
N GLN A 43 -7.99 11.65 -17.62
CA GLN A 43 -9.28 11.63 -16.92
C GLN A 43 -9.25 10.71 -15.70
N LEU A 44 -8.57 9.57 -15.82
CA LEU A 44 -8.43 8.66 -14.69
C LEU A 44 -7.67 9.32 -13.55
N GLU A 45 -6.57 10.00 -13.85
CA GLU A 45 -5.80 10.70 -12.83
C GLU A 45 -6.61 11.80 -12.15
N ALA A 46 -7.35 12.57 -12.92
CA ALA A 46 -8.23 13.61 -12.37
C ALA A 46 -9.29 13.00 -11.45
N ALA A 47 -9.90 11.89 -11.89
CA ALA A 47 -10.91 11.19 -11.09
C ALA A 47 -10.30 10.61 -9.82
N PHE A 48 -9.08 10.09 -9.90
CA PHE A 48 -8.37 9.58 -8.74
C PHE A 48 -8.14 10.69 -7.70
N ARG A 49 -7.66 11.84 -8.13
CA ARG A 49 -7.42 12.96 -7.21
C ARG A 49 -8.70 13.45 -6.57
N GLU A 50 -9.76 13.54 -7.35
CA GLU A 50 -11.07 13.92 -6.83
C GLU A 50 -11.56 12.90 -5.82
N ALA A 51 -11.37 11.62 -6.08
CA ALA A 51 -11.76 10.55 -5.16
C ALA A 51 -11.01 10.64 -3.84
N VAL A 52 -9.70 10.94 -3.86
CA VAL A 52 -8.91 11.15 -2.65
C VAL A 52 -9.46 12.35 -1.87
N ASP A 53 -9.69 13.46 -2.55
CA ASP A 53 -10.20 14.66 -1.88
C ASP A 53 -11.59 14.42 -1.26
N ASP A 54 -12.47 13.71 -1.97
CA ASP A 54 -13.79 13.35 -1.47
C ASP A 54 -13.70 12.43 -0.25
N TYR A 55 -12.78 11.46 -0.29
CA TYR A 55 -12.58 10.57 0.84
C TYR A 55 -12.13 11.34 2.08
N LEU A 56 -11.16 12.24 1.92
CA LEU A 56 -10.66 13.05 3.04
C LEU A 56 -11.74 13.98 3.57
N GLU A 57 -12.52 14.59 2.71
CA GLU A 57 -13.62 15.47 3.12
C GLU A 57 -14.70 14.68 3.87
N THR A 58 -15.06 13.50 3.38
CA THR A 58 -16.04 12.64 4.03
C THR A 58 -15.57 12.25 5.43
N CYS A 59 -14.30 11.89 5.58
CA CYS A 59 -13.73 11.56 6.87
C CYS A 59 -13.83 12.75 7.83
N GLN A 60 -13.55 13.96 7.34
CA GLN A 60 -13.64 15.17 8.15
C GLN A 60 -15.07 15.44 8.59
N GLN A 61 -16.04 15.31 7.69
CA GLN A 61 -17.45 15.50 7.99
C GLN A 61 -17.96 14.51 9.04
N LEU A 62 -17.50 13.26 8.95
CA LEU A 62 -17.88 12.19 9.88
C LEU A 62 -17.04 12.20 11.15
N LYS A 63 -16.08 13.12 11.26
CA LYS A 63 -15.16 13.22 12.39
C LYS A 63 -14.40 11.92 12.62
N GLN A 64 -14.01 11.26 11.52
CA GLN A 64 -13.21 10.06 11.55
C GLN A 64 -11.81 10.36 11.00
N ALA A 65 -10.80 9.76 11.61
CA ALA A 65 -9.45 9.88 11.09
C ALA A 65 -9.36 9.12 9.78
N PRO A 66 -8.82 9.71 8.69
CA PRO A 66 -8.65 8.97 7.45
C PRO A 66 -7.61 7.87 7.63
N GLU A 67 -7.79 6.77 6.91
CA GLU A 67 -6.82 5.68 6.95
C GLU A 67 -5.51 6.11 6.32
N VAL A 68 -4.42 5.62 6.89
CA VAL A 68 -3.08 5.84 6.35
C VAL A 68 -2.64 4.56 5.66
N PRO A 69 -2.25 4.61 4.38
CA PRO A 69 -1.74 3.41 3.70
C PRO A 69 -0.54 2.84 4.44
N CYS A 70 -0.57 1.52 4.66
CA CYS A 70 0.55 0.80 5.29
C CYS A 70 0.95 1.39 6.64
N LYS A 71 0.17 1.07 7.67
CA LYS A 71 0.32 1.68 9.01
C LYS A 71 1.63 1.37 9.75
N GLY A 72 2.54 0.63 9.13
CA GLY A 72 3.84 0.38 9.75
C GLY A 72 4.01 -0.99 10.38
N SER A 73 3.00 -1.84 10.34
CA SER A 73 3.14 -3.22 10.81
C SER A 73 2.33 -4.17 9.95
N PHE A 74 2.83 -5.38 9.81
CA PHE A 74 2.13 -6.44 9.09
C PHE A 74 2.63 -7.80 9.58
N ASN A 75 1.83 -8.83 9.39
CA ASN A 75 2.16 -10.19 9.81
C ASN A 75 2.56 -11.02 8.59
N VAL A 76 3.59 -11.83 8.76
CA VAL A 76 4.07 -12.72 7.71
C VAL A 76 4.23 -14.11 8.27
N ARG A 77 3.73 -15.12 7.54
CA ARG A 77 3.97 -16.51 7.86
C ARG A 77 5.19 -16.99 7.09
N VAL A 78 6.24 -17.34 7.82
CA VAL A 78 7.51 -17.74 7.19
C VAL A 78 7.77 -19.25 7.31
N GLY A 79 6.96 -19.97 8.07
CA GLY A 79 7.17 -21.38 8.31
C GLY A 79 8.09 -21.62 9.49
N HIS A 80 8.03 -22.85 10.00
CA HIS A 80 8.75 -23.21 11.22
C HIS A 80 10.28 -23.06 11.08
N ASP A 81 10.85 -23.57 10.01
CA ASP A 81 12.30 -23.62 9.87
C ASP A 81 12.91 -22.23 9.77
N LEU A 82 12.31 -21.36 9.00
CA LEU A 82 12.81 -20.00 8.84
C LEU A 82 12.60 -19.20 10.13
N HIS A 83 11.45 -19.39 10.78
CA HIS A 83 11.19 -18.74 12.06
C HIS A 83 12.26 -19.12 13.09
N LEU A 84 12.56 -20.41 13.21
CA LEU A 84 13.58 -20.86 14.14
C LEU A 84 14.96 -20.32 13.80
N ALA A 85 15.33 -20.36 12.53
CA ALA A 85 16.63 -19.81 12.10
C ALA A 85 16.75 -18.33 12.42
N ALA A 86 15.69 -17.56 12.17
CA ALA A 86 15.66 -16.14 12.44
C ALA A 86 15.77 -15.86 13.95
N ALA A 87 15.04 -16.63 14.76
CA ALA A 87 15.08 -16.46 16.21
C ALA A 87 16.47 -16.76 16.78
N LEU A 88 17.10 -17.83 16.31
CA LEU A 88 18.47 -18.17 16.73
C LEU A 88 19.47 -17.10 16.33
N SER A 89 19.34 -16.59 15.11
CA SER A 89 20.23 -15.54 14.62
C SER A 89 20.07 -14.25 15.42
N ALA A 90 18.82 -13.88 15.72
CA ALA A 90 18.55 -12.68 16.52
C ALA A 90 19.17 -12.80 17.91
N THR A 91 19.06 -13.98 18.54
CA THR A 91 19.65 -14.23 19.84
C THR A 91 21.17 -14.11 19.80
N ARG A 92 21.81 -14.67 18.78
CA ARG A 92 23.26 -14.58 18.61
C ARG A 92 23.74 -13.15 18.43
N GLN A 93 22.96 -12.34 17.73
CA GLN A 93 23.31 -10.94 17.46
C GLN A 93 22.86 -10.02 18.59
N ASN A 94 22.16 -10.54 19.58
CA ASN A 94 21.64 -9.78 20.70
C ASN A 94 20.69 -8.66 20.24
N VAL A 95 19.83 -8.98 19.25
CA VAL A 95 18.79 -8.09 18.78
C VAL A 95 17.45 -8.81 18.87
N THR A 96 16.36 -8.08 18.80
CA THR A 96 15.02 -8.68 18.78
C THR A 96 14.75 -9.30 17.42
N LEU A 97 13.82 -10.26 17.39
CA LEU A 97 13.37 -10.84 16.12
C LEU A 97 12.78 -9.77 15.21
N ASN A 98 12.05 -8.83 15.78
CA ASN A 98 11.51 -7.71 15.03
C ASN A 98 12.60 -6.87 14.37
N GLU A 99 13.65 -6.56 15.11
CA GLU A 99 14.77 -5.75 14.57
C GLU A 99 15.53 -6.50 13.48
N LEU A 100 15.78 -7.80 13.69
CA LEU A 100 16.43 -8.63 12.67
C LEU A 100 15.61 -8.65 11.38
N THR A 101 14.30 -8.82 11.51
CA THR A 101 13.40 -8.85 10.35
C THR A 101 13.38 -7.52 9.62
N ARG A 102 13.33 -6.42 10.37
CA ARG A 102 13.34 -5.09 9.80
C ARG A 102 14.62 -4.83 9.02
N GLN A 103 15.76 -5.21 9.56
CA GLN A 103 17.05 -5.05 8.90
C GLN A 103 17.14 -5.90 7.64
N ALA A 104 16.71 -7.15 7.71
CA ALA A 104 16.74 -8.06 6.56
C ALA A 104 15.88 -7.53 5.42
N LEU A 105 14.68 -7.06 5.75
CA LEU A 105 13.77 -6.53 4.75
C LEU A 105 14.33 -5.25 4.12
N SER A 106 14.89 -4.38 4.94
CA SER A 106 15.50 -3.14 4.46
C SER A 106 16.65 -3.44 3.48
N GLU A 107 17.53 -4.37 3.82
CA GLU A 107 18.63 -4.76 2.96
C GLU A 107 18.15 -5.38 1.65
N TYR A 108 17.15 -6.25 1.73
CA TYR A 108 16.62 -6.90 0.54
C TYR A 108 16.05 -5.87 -0.45
N LEU A 109 15.27 -4.92 0.07
CA LEU A 109 14.66 -3.90 -0.77
C LEU A 109 15.68 -2.93 -1.37
N GLN A 110 16.74 -2.62 -0.63
CA GLN A 110 17.81 -1.77 -1.16
C GLN A 110 18.53 -2.43 -2.34
N ARG A 111 18.71 -3.74 -2.30
CA ARG A 111 19.34 -4.48 -3.40
C ARG A 111 18.47 -4.51 -4.64
N ARG A 112 17.13 -4.39 -4.48
CA ARG A 112 16.17 -4.48 -5.59
C ARG A 112 15.78 -3.12 -6.14
N ALA A 113 16.12 -2.08 -5.46
CA ALA A 113 15.73 -0.72 -5.87
C ALA A 113 16.56 -0.23 -7.06
#